data_6150309f20d0a1165958644e15b28ad7
#
_entry.id   6150309f20d0a1165958644e15b28ad7
#
_cell.length_a   1.000
_cell.length_b   1.000
_cell.length_c   1.000
_cell.angle_alpha   90.00
_cell.angle_beta   90.00
_cell.angle_gamma   90.00
#
_symmetry.space_group_name_H-M   'P 1'
#
loop_
_entity.id
_entity.type
_entity.pdbx_description
1 polymer ?
#
loop_
_entity_poly.entity_id
_entity_poly.type
_entity_poly.pdbx_seq_one_letter_code
_entity_poly.pdbx_strand_id
1 'polypeptide(L)'
;MRFRTAVTLALFGALIGGAPGAVAAPTASATTTTTYVDCSAPTPGRGTETSPLNSLTQLKSAFGPGKKVLLRRGSTCVGTVVINASGRAGADTLLGAYGAGKAPVIDAKASVRNRRSAIEVDNKSHFVIQDLTVRNGYFNDISVEAHNGEHITGVTIQRVTAQQNVWTGGANSVTKNMWVMGVGGISVMPCSAKAQISQVTINQVEASHTHYAGVQLGYHQLYPWSDFEAGVARDGYSVPTCFAADAKPYPHVTPRDGIKNAVIANSSLHDNDAMGIGVFGATDVVVRKNDLYRNGSGRNPNPTPGSNTMNGAGAWWDTTRNVTAEWNNAWGNREGWTGNDGTGLDADRNTVNSVIQNNYLHDNANYGVSVISAQNKASATIRNNVIAGNGRAFGSAPEVMVSSYDDGSG
;
A
#
# COMPACT_ATOMS: atom_id res chain seq x y z
N MET A 1 39.65 42.12 59.57
CA MET A 1 39.80 40.73 60.02
C MET A 1 39.68 39.81 58.82
N ARG A 2 40.85 39.24 58.45
CA ARG A 2 40.92 38.35 57.26
C ARG A 2 41.03 36.90 57.82
N PHE A 3 40.04 36.05 57.43
CA PHE A 3 40.16 34.61 57.67
C PHE A 3 40.52 33.94 56.35
N ARG A 4 41.66 33.27 56.34
CA ARG A 4 42.08 32.36 55.27
C ARG A 4 41.68 30.96 55.69
N THR A 5 40.88 30.27 54.87
CA THR A 5 40.58 28.85 55.03
C THR A 5 41.37 28.07 54.00
N ALA A 6 42.25 27.20 54.47
CA ALA A 6 43.00 26.28 53.63
C ALA A 6 42.15 25.07 53.29
N VAL A 7 42.09 24.72 52.00
CA VAL A 7 41.44 23.50 51.52
C VAL A 7 42.53 22.45 51.23
N THR A 8 42.52 21.37 51.96
CA THR A 8 43.38 20.22 51.74
C THR A 8 42.76 19.32 50.67
N LEU A 9 43.48 19.13 49.58
CA LEU A 9 43.10 18.26 48.49
C LEU A 9 43.63 16.83 48.75
N ALA A 10 42.74 15.87 49.01
CA ALA A 10 43.10 14.46 49.11
C ALA A 10 43.00 13.83 47.71
N LEU A 11 44.11 13.39 47.13
CA LEU A 11 44.16 12.56 45.94
C LEU A 11 43.78 11.12 46.27
N PHE A 12 42.63 10.66 45.85
CA PHE A 12 42.30 9.23 45.76
C PHE A 12 42.64 8.75 44.33
N GLY A 13 43.68 7.96 44.22
CA GLY A 13 44.00 7.24 42.99
C GLY A 13 43.07 6.03 42.80
N ALA A 14 42.14 6.11 41.86
CA ALA A 14 41.34 4.98 41.42
C ALA A 14 42.07 4.28 40.26
N LEU A 15 42.54 3.09 40.48
CA LEU A 15 42.97 2.17 39.41
C LEU A 15 41.75 1.74 38.62
N ILE A 16 41.55 2.31 37.41
CA ILE A 16 40.56 1.83 36.47
C ILE A 16 41.20 0.69 35.67
N GLY A 17 40.87 -0.53 36.02
CA GLY A 17 41.13 -1.72 35.22
C GLY A 17 40.25 -1.63 33.95
N GLY A 18 40.82 -1.20 32.82
CA GLY A 18 40.15 -1.21 31.53
C GLY A 18 39.94 -2.64 31.07
N ALA A 19 38.69 -3.10 31.01
CA ALA A 19 38.35 -4.28 30.26
C ALA A 19 38.67 -4.05 28.76
N PRO A 20 39.25 -5.02 28.04
CA PRO A 20 39.50 -4.86 26.61
C PRO A 20 38.17 -4.70 25.90
N GLY A 21 37.96 -3.54 25.32
CA GLY A 21 36.78 -3.26 24.47
C GLY A 21 36.73 -4.29 23.35
N ALA A 22 35.64 -5.03 23.29
CA ALA A 22 35.37 -5.91 22.17
C ALA A 22 35.35 -5.06 20.89
N VAL A 23 36.36 -5.18 20.07
CA VAL A 23 36.39 -4.61 18.73
C VAL A 23 35.28 -5.31 17.96
N ALA A 24 34.21 -4.56 17.61
CA ALA A 24 33.16 -5.09 16.78
C ALA A 24 33.81 -5.58 15.48
N ALA A 25 33.59 -6.85 15.17
CA ALA A 25 34.05 -7.42 13.92
C ALA A 25 33.51 -6.59 12.73
N PRO A 26 34.31 -6.30 11.71
CA PRO A 26 33.85 -5.55 10.57
C PRO A 26 32.66 -6.32 9.95
N THR A 27 31.52 -5.68 9.90
CA THR A 27 30.34 -6.22 9.19
C THR A 27 30.79 -6.46 7.75
N ALA A 28 30.79 -7.72 7.32
CA ALA A 28 31.17 -8.08 5.97
C ALA A 28 30.36 -7.22 4.98
N SER A 29 31.05 -6.45 4.16
CA SER A 29 30.43 -5.66 3.10
C SER A 29 29.65 -6.61 2.21
N ALA A 30 28.33 -6.38 2.07
CA ALA A 30 27.52 -7.22 1.20
C ALA A 30 28.03 -7.06 -0.22
N THR A 31 28.49 -8.15 -0.82
CA THR A 31 28.92 -8.14 -2.23
C THR A 31 27.69 -7.82 -3.08
N THR A 32 27.65 -6.64 -3.68
CA THR A 32 26.55 -6.21 -4.54
C THR A 32 26.60 -7.01 -5.82
N THR A 33 25.74 -8.02 -5.96
CA THR A 33 25.60 -8.80 -7.18
C THR A 33 24.43 -8.27 -7.98
N THR A 34 24.65 -7.89 -9.24
CA THR A 34 23.60 -7.46 -10.15
C THR A 34 23.29 -8.54 -11.18
N THR A 35 22.02 -8.87 -11.31
CA THR A 35 21.47 -9.75 -12.33
C THR A 35 20.72 -8.90 -13.35
N TYR A 36 21.08 -9.01 -14.61
CA TYR A 36 20.47 -8.28 -15.72
C TYR A 36 19.49 -9.15 -16.48
N VAL A 37 18.35 -8.58 -16.85
CA VAL A 37 17.28 -9.23 -17.60
C VAL A 37 16.90 -8.40 -18.82
N ASP A 38 16.86 -9.02 -19.97
CA ASP A 38 16.34 -8.43 -21.20
C ASP A 38 15.42 -9.44 -21.89
N CYS A 39 14.12 -9.30 -21.68
CA CYS A 39 13.13 -10.21 -22.26
C CYS A 39 12.99 -10.09 -23.79
N SER A 40 13.66 -9.12 -24.41
CA SER A 40 13.77 -9.01 -25.87
C SER A 40 14.99 -9.75 -26.45
N ALA A 41 15.90 -10.24 -25.59
CA ALA A 41 17.06 -10.98 -26.05
C ALA A 41 16.64 -12.34 -26.65
N PRO A 42 17.18 -12.70 -27.82
CA PRO A 42 16.75 -13.90 -28.57
C PRO A 42 17.14 -15.21 -27.87
N THR A 43 18.19 -15.18 -27.05
CA THR A 43 18.70 -16.36 -26.34
C THR A 43 18.92 -16.06 -24.86
N PRO A 44 18.75 -17.06 -23.98
CA PRO A 44 19.03 -16.89 -22.56
C PRO A 44 20.53 -16.68 -22.32
N GLY A 45 20.84 -15.62 -21.55
CA GLY A 45 22.22 -15.32 -21.16
C GLY A 45 22.54 -15.81 -19.75
N ARG A 46 23.66 -15.30 -19.20
CA ARG A 46 24.18 -15.64 -17.86
C ARG A 46 23.77 -14.64 -16.77
N GLY A 47 22.98 -13.61 -17.12
CA GLY A 47 22.55 -12.57 -16.18
C GLY A 47 23.56 -11.43 -16.00
N THR A 48 24.57 -11.32 -16.86
CA THR A 48 25.45 -10.15 -16.95
C THR A 48 24.84 -9.10 -17.89
N GLU A 49 25.31 -7.86 -17.82
CA GLU A 49 24.80 -6.80 -18.69
C GLU A 49 24.98 -7.10 -20.18
N THR A 50 26.09 -7.71 -20.53
CA THR A 50 26.41 -8.12 -21.93
C THR A 50 25.78 -9.45 -22.33
N SER A 51 25.29 -10.23 -21.39
CA SER A 51 24.62 -11.53 -21.59
C SER A 51 23.47 -11.68 -20.62
N PRO A 52 22.37 -10.86 -20.76
CA PRO A 52 21.28 -10.84 -19.82
C PRO A 52 20.43 -12.11 -19.88
N LEU A 53 19.74 -12.41 -18.79
CA LEU A 53 18.65 -13.40 -18.80
C LEU A 53 17.54 -12.90 -19.72
N ASN A 54 16.81 -13.79 -20.37
CA ASN A 54 15.72 -13.41 -21.27
C ASN A 54 14.33 -13.81 -20.75
N SER A 55 14.23 -14.28 -19.52
CA SER A 55 12.96 -14.68 -18.91
C SER A 55 12.95 -14.44 -17.40
N LEU A 56 11.78 -14.06 -16.87
CA LEU A 56 11.53 -13.91 -15.44
C LEU A 56 11.64 -15.25 -14.68
N THR A 57 11.40 -16.38 -15.33
CA THR A 57 11.49 -17.71 -14.71
C THR A 57 12.91 -18.09 -14.26
N GLN A 58 13.92 -17.39 -14.75
CA GLN A 58 15.33 -17.61 -14.39
C GLN A 58 15.75 -16.89 -13.10
N LEU A 59 14.88 -16.12 -12.44
CA LEU A 59 15.19 -15.27 -11.29
C LEU A 59 15.22 -16.01 -9.92
N LYS A 60 15.20 -17.34 -9.88
CA LYS A 60 14.99 -18.15 -8.66
C LYS A 60 15.93 -17.84 -7.48
N SER A 61 17.14 -17.34 -7.73
CA SER A 61 18.15 -17.01 -6.69
C SER A 61 18.71 -15.61 -6.82
N ALA A 62 18.06 -14.75 -7.58
CA ALA A 62 18.57 -13.42 -7.92
C ALA A 62 18.39 -12.37 -6.81
N PHE A 63 17.52 -12.64 -5.82
CA PHE A 63 17.23 -11.73 -4.72
C PHE A 63 18.02 -12.07 -3.46
N GLY A 64 18.15 -11.11 -2.55
CA GLY A 64 18.86 -11.24 -1.27
C GLY A 64 19.56 -9.94 -0.86
N PRO A 65 20.23 -9.91 0.32
CA PRO A 65 20.85 -8.70 0.83
C PRO A 65 21.87 -8.07 -0.16
N GLY A 66 21.57 -6.82 -0.55
CA GLY A 66 22.39 -6.05 -1.50
C GLY A 66 22.32 -6.50 -2.95
N LYS A 67 21.57 -7.55 -3.28
CA LYS A 67 21.40 -8.01 -4.66
C LYS A 67 20.45 -7.11 -5.44
N LYS A 68 20.74 -6.96 -6.74
CA LYS A 68 19.94 -6.16 -7.66
C LYS A 68 19.49 -7.00 -8.85
N VAL A 69 18.23 -6.92 -9.19
CA VAL A 69 17.67 -7.45 -10.44
C VAL A 69 17.26 -6.25 -11.28
N LEU A 70 17.85 -6.10 -12.44
CA LEU A 70 17.60 -4.96 -13.31
C LEU A 70 17.07 -5.43 -14.66
N LEU A 71 15.90 -4.91 -15.04
CA LEU A 71 15.27 -5.16 -16.33
C LEU A 71 15.68 -4.08 -17.33
N ARG A 72 15.90 -4.47 -18.59
CA ARG A 72 16.28 -3.55 -19.65
C ARG A 72 15.13 -2.60 -19.98
N ARG A 73 15.41 -1.30 -19.97
CA ARG A 73 14.46 -0.29 -20.44
C ARG A 73 14.04 -0.56 -21.88
N GLY A 74 12.76 -0.38 -22.17
CA GLY A 74 12.16 -0.67 -23.48
C GLY A 74 11.76 -2.13 -23.69
N SER A 75 12.14 -3.08 -22.82
CA SER A 75 11.70 -4.47 -22.92
C SER A 75 10.35 -4.71 -22.21
N THR A 76 9.65 -5.74 -22.67
CA THR A 76 8.45 -6.26 -22.00
C THR A 76 8.67 -7.71 -21.61
N CYS A 77 8.59 -7.98 -20.32
CA CYS A 77 8.65 -9.31 -19.75
C CYS A 77 7.25 -9.82 -19.43
N VAL A 78 6.90 -11.00 -19.92
CA VAL A 78 5.61 -11.64 -19.61
C VAL A 78 5.78 -12.58 -18.43
N GLY A 79 4.85 -12.52 -17.47
CA GLY A 79 4.80 -13.38 -16.29
C GLY A 79 4.91 -12.60 -14.98
N THR A 80 5.28 -13.30 -13.91
CA THR A 80 5.38 -12.81 -12.54
C THR A 80 6.83 -12.78 -12.07
N VAL A 81 7.21 -11.70 -11.39
CA VAL A 81 8.44 -11.66 -10.58
C VAL A 81 8.07 -11.96 -9.13
N VAL A 82 8.71 -12.97 -8.55
CA VAL A 82 8.61 -13.26 -7.11
C VAL A 82 9.90 -12.81 -6.42
N ILE A 83 9.78 -11.80 -5.53
CA ILE A 83 10.89 -11.42 -4.65
C ILE A 83 10.92 -12.43 -3.50
N ASN A 84 11.73 -13.46 -3.65
CA ASN A 84 11.73 -14.64 -2.78
C ASN A 84 12.77 -14.61 -1.65
N ALA A 85 13.51 -13.53 -1.51
CA ALA A 85 14.48 -13.35 -0.43
C ALA A 85 14.50 -11.90 0.05
N SER A 86 14.59 -11.73 1.38
CA SER A 86 14.72 -10.44 2.03
C SER A 86 16.09 -9.82 1.76
N GLY A 87 16.12 -8.49 1.73
CA GLY A 87 17.33 -7.73 1.97
C GLY A 87 17.67 -7.67 3.47
N ARG A 88 18.39 -6.65 3.87
CA ARG A 88 18.62 -6.27 5.27
C ARG A 88 18.80 -4.76 5.37
N ALA A 89 18.68 -4.21 6.54
CA ALA A 89 18.93 -2.78 6.76
C ALA A 89 20.30 -2.36 6.20
N GLY A 90 20.30 -1.35 5.36
CA GLY A 90 21.49 -0.87 4.63
C GLY A 90 21.96 -1.74 3.45
N ALA A 91 21.25 -2.83 3.14
CA ALA A 91 21.52 -3.69 1.98
C ALA A 91 20.22 -4.31 1.46
N ASP A 92 19.29 -3.47 1.01
CA ASP A 92 18.02 -3.90 0.46
C ASP A 92 18.23 -4.75 -0.80
N THR A 93 17.33 -5.69 -1.03
CA THR A 93 17.22 -6.31 -2.35
C THR A 93 16.47 -5.37 -3.29
N LEU A 94 16.89 -5.26 -4.55
CA LEU A 94 16.33 -4.30 -5.49
C LEU A 94 15.85 -4.96 -6.78
N LEU A 95 14.63 -4.63 -7.16
CA LEU A 95 14.08 -4.86 -8.49
C LEU A 95 13.91 -3.51 -9.19
N GLY A 96 14.59 -3.32 -10.33
CA GLY A 96 14.58 -2.03 -11.02
C GLY A 96 14.90 -2.13 -12.51
N ALA A 97 15.40 -1.06 -13.07
CA ALA A 97 15.68 -0.95 -14.49
C ALA A 97 17.14 -0.56 -14.78
N TYR A 98 17.63 -0.90 -15.98
CA TYR A 98 18.91 -0.45 -16.52
C TYR A 98 18.79 0.01 -17.98
N GLY A 99 19.82 0.70 -18.45
CA GLY A 99 19.87 1.23 -19.80
C GLY A 99 19.07 2.52 -19.97
N ALA A 100 18.86 2.93 -21.20
CA ALA A 100 18.11 4.13 -21.56
C ALA A 100 16.76 3.79 -22.20
N GLY A 101 15.81 4.72 -22.16
CA GLY A 101 14.49 4.58 -22.78
C GLY A 101 13.35 4.48 -21.81
N LYS A 102 12.21 4.02 -22.27
CA LYS A 102 10.97 3.84 -21.46
C LYS A 102 11.19 2.81 -20.35
N ALA A 103 10.48 2.95 -19.24
CA ALA A 103 10.49 1.95 -18.18
C ALA A 103 10.18 0.55 -18.75
N PRO A 104 10.88 -0.50 -18.29
CA PRO A 104 10.56 -1.86 -18.68
C PRO A 104 9.19 -2.26 -18.15
N VAL A 105 8.51 -3.13 -18.89
CA VAL A 105 7.17 -3.59 -18.55
C VAL A 105 7.21 -5.02 -18.02
N ILE A 106 6.60 -5.27 -16.88
CA ILE A 106 6.22 -6.60 -16.41
C ILE A 106 4.73 -6.77 -16.67
N ASP A 107 4.37 -7.63 -17.60
CA ASP A 107 3.00 -7.93 -17.98
C ASP A 107 2.61 -9.30 -17.44
N ALA A 108 1.83 -9.34 -16.38
CA ALA A 108 1.42 -10.60 -15.74
C ALA A 108 0.61 -11.49 -16.68
N LYS A 109 -0.13 -10.89 -17.62
CA LYS A 109 -1.13 -11.59 -18.45
C LYS A 109 -2.01 -12.52 -17.62
N ALA A 110 -2.40 -12.03 -16.46
CA ALA A 110 -3.20 -12.80 -15.53
C ALA A 110 -4.59 -13.12 -16.10
N SER A 111 -5.18 -14.17 -15.59
CA SER A 111 -6.51 -14.63 -15.99
C SER A 111 -7.14 -15.39 -14.83
N VAL A 112 -8.41 -15.77 -14.95
CA VAL A 112 -9.08 -16.65 -13.98
C VAL A 112 -8.36 -17.98 -13.72
N ARG A 113 -7.54 -18.43 -14.68
CA ARG A 113 -6.74 -19.66 -14.55
C ARG A 113 -5.33 -19.42 -14.01
N ASN A 114 -4.85 -18.19 -14.13
CA ASN A 114 -3.52 -17.77 -13.67
C ASN A 114 -3.68 -16.46 -12.89
N ARG A 115 -3.97 -16.58 -11.59
CA ARG A 115 -4.33 -15.46 -10.70
C ARG A 115 -3.09 -14.84 -10.04
N ARG A 116 -2.10 -14.50 -10.85
CA ARG A 116 -0.83 -13.96 -10.37
C ARG A 116 -0.81 -12.42 -10.47
N SER A 117 -0.09 -11.79 -9.56
CA SER A 117 0.32 -10.40 -9.71
C SER A 117 1.52 -10.29 -10.65
N ALA A 118 1.81 -9.11 -11.17
CA ALA A 118 3.04 -8.90 -11.93
C ALA A 118 4.27 -8.99 -11.02
N ILE A 119 4.16 -8.50 -9.77
CA ILE A 119 5.20 -8.66 -8.74
C ILE A 119 4.55 -9.18 -7.47
N GLU A 120 5.14 -10.23 -6.88
CA GLU A 120 4.70 -10.82 -5.62
C GLU A 120 5.84 -10.84 -4.60
N VAL A 121 5.51 -10.40 -3.39
CA VAL A 121 6.43 -10.35 -2.24
C VAL A 121 5.70 -10.91 -1.03
N ASP A 122 6.10 -12.08 -0.58
CA ASP A 122 5.48 -12.78 0.53
C ASP A 122 6.50 -12.99 1.67
N ASN A 123 6.20 -12.45 2.86
CA ASN A 123 7.05 -12.52 4.06
C ASN A 123 8.50 -12.07 3.82
N LYS A 124 8.71 -11.00 3.05
CA LYS A 124 10.06 -10.48 2.79
C LYS A 124 10.18 -9.02 3.25
N SER A 125 11.33 -8.72 3.86
CA SER A 125 11.71 -7.41 4.35
C SER A 125 12.83 -6.80 3.54
N HIS A 126 12.97 -5.47 3.63
CA HIS A 126 14.08 -4.73 3.07
C HIS A 126 14.23 -4.93 1.56
N PHE A 127 13.24 -4.44 0.82
CA PHE A 127 13.25 -4.47 -0.63
C PHE A 127 12.83 -3.13 -1.25
N VAL A 128 13.34 -2.91 -2.45
CA VAL A 128 13.02 -1.75 -3.29
C VAL A 128 12.51 -2.24 -4.63
N ILE A 129 11.34 -1.76 -5.05
CA ILE A 129 10.78 -1.93 -6.40
C ILE A 129 10.73 -0.55 -7.02
N GLN A 130 11.41 -0.37 -8.17
CA GLN A 130 11.50 0.95 -8.78
C GLN A 130 11.69 0.96 -10.29
N ASP A 131 11.32 2.09 -10.92
CA ASP A 131 11.59 2.41 -12.33
C ASP A 131 10.96 1.41 -13.32
N LEU A 132 9.77 0.89 -13.00
CA LEU A 132 9.07 -0.15 -13.73
C LEU A 132 7.65 0.26 -14.12
N THR A 133 7.13 -0.35 -15.17
CA THR A 133 5.70 -0.43 -15.44
C THR A 133 5.24 -1.86 -15.17
N VAL A 134 4.18 -2.02 -14.39
CA VAL A 134 3.54 -3.31 -14.08
C VAL A 134 2.09 -3.27 -14.52
N ARG A 135 1.56 -4.38 -15.06
CA ARG A 135 0.20 -4.41 -15.54
C ARG A 135 -0.39 -5.80 -15.66
N ASN A 136 -1.71 -5.83 -15.81
CA ASN A 136 -2.47 -7.04 -16.05
C ASN A 136 -2.28 -8.11 -14.97
N GLY A 137 -2.06 -7.70 -13.72
CA GLY A 137 -2.16 -8.57 -12.56
C GLY A 137 -3.62 -8.96 -12.31
N TYR A 138 -3.90 -10.09 -11.67
CA TYR A 138 -5.28 -10.55 -11.49
C TYR A 138 -6.04 -9.69 -10.46
N PHE A 139 -5.58 -9.66 -9.22
CA PHE A 139 -6.13 -8.79 -8.19
C PHE A 139 -5.29 -7.53 -8.03
N ASN A 140 -3.98 -7.68 -8.10
CA ASN A 140 -3.00 -6.61 -7.93
C ASN A 140 -1.95 -6.67 -9.01
N ASP A 141 -1.40 -5.53 -9.37
CA ASP A 141 -0.19 -5.51 -10.17
C ASP A 141 1.04 -5.77 -9.29
N ILE A 142 1.07 -5.18 -8.08
CA ILE A 142 2.06 -5.49 -7.04
C ILE A 142 1.34 -5.95 -5.78
N SER A 143 1.67 -7.15 -5.29
CA SER A 143 1.20 -7.69 -4.02
C SER A 143 2.36 -7.83 -3.04
N VAL A 144 2.22 -7.22 -1.85
CA VAL A 144 3.12 -7.36 -0.71
C VAL A 144 2.31 -7.92 0.46
N GLU A 145 2.66 -9.11 0.92
CA GLU A 145 1.88 -9.82 1.92
C GLU A 145 2.74 -10.27 3.10
N ALA A 146 2.19 -10.16 4.33
CA ALA A 146 2.76 -10.73 5.54
C ALA A 146 1.81 -11.76 6.13
N HIS A 147 2.23 -13.02 6.20
CA HIS A 147 1.44 -14.16 6.65
C HIS A 147 1.93 -14.71 7.99
N ASN A 148 1.09 -15.54 8.65
CA ASN A 148 1.46 -16.35 9.81
C ASN A 148 2.05 -15.57 10.99
N GLY A 149 1.64 -14.29 11.16
CA GLY A 149 2.15 -13.45 12.23
C GLY A 149 3.54 -12.85 11.97
N GLU A 150 4.05 -12.96 10.75
CA GLU A 150 5.33 -12.35 10.37
C GLU A 150 5.29 -10.82 10.46
N HIS A 151 6.42 -10.26 10.86
CA HIS A 151 6.65 -8.82 10.88
C HIS A 151 7.65 -8.47 9.78
N ILE A 152 7.18 -7.81 8.73
CA ILE A 152 8.05 -7.35 7.65
C ILE A 152 8.26 -5.83 7.74
N THR A 153 9.41 -5.38 7.29
CA THR A 153 9.81 -3.96 7.37
C THR A 153 10.65 -3.54 6.18
N GLY A 154 10.74 -2.22 5.95
CA GLY A 154 11.58 -1.69 4.88
C GLY A 154 11.02 -1.98 3.48
N VAL A 155 9.75 -1.64 3.25
CA VAL A 155 9.06 -1.77 1.97
C VAL A 155 9.16 -0.46 1.21
N THR A 156 9.82 -0.46 0.06
CA THR A 156 9.90 0.73 -0.81
C THR A 156 9.43 0.42 -2.22
N ILE A 157 8.42 1.16 -2.67
CA ILE A 157 7.90 1.11 -4.05
C ILE A 157 7.94 2.53 -4.58
N GLN A 158 8.74 2.78 -5.62
CA GLN A 158 8.92 4.15 -6.10
C GLN A 158 9.13 4.23 -7.61
N ARG A 159 8.65 5.31 -8.23
CA ARG A 159 8.75 5.52 -9.69
C ARG A 159 8.25 4.32 -10.48
N VAL A 160 7.06 3.85 -10.10
CA VAL A 160 6.38 2.71 -10.71
C VAL A 160 5.05 3.18 -11.30
N THR A 161 4.74 2.71 -12.50
CA THR A 161 3.40 2.80 -13.07
C THR A 161 2.71 1.44 -12.93
N ALA A 162 1.59 1.39 -12.19
CA ALA A 162 0.74 0.20 -12.02
C ALA A 162 -0.60 0.44 -12.70
N GLN A 163 -1.01 -0.45 -13.62
CA GLN A 163 -2.19 -0.18 -14.41
C GLN A 163 -2.90 -1.44 -14.92
N GLN A 164 -4.23 -1.34 -15.06
CA GLN A 164 -5.02 -2.35 -15.75
C GLN A 164 -4.96 -3.74 -15.10
N ASN A 165 -5.08 -3.82 -13.77
CA ASN A 165 -5.27 -5.13 -13.17
C ASN A 165 -6.54 -5.78 -13.74
N VAL A 166 -6.43 -7.08 -14.02
CA VAL A 166 -7.46 -7.82 -14.72
C VAL A 166 -8.28 -8.62 -13.72
N TRP A 167 -9.41 -8.09 -13.33
CA TRP A 167 -10.36 -8.91 -12.61
C TRP A 167 -11.56 -9.25 -13.51
N THR A 168 -11.75 -10.52 -13.77
CA THR A 168 -12.86 -11.04 -14.56
C THR A 168 -13.85 -11.85 -13.73
N GLY A 169 -13.81 -11.73 -12.40
CA GLY A 169 -14.75 -12.40 -11.51
C GLY A 169 -16.18 -12.00 -11.86
N GLY A 170 -17.05 -12.99 -12.02
CA GLY A 170 -18.47 -12.77 -12.29
C GLY A 170 -19.09 -11.83 -11.27
N ALA A 171 -19.92 -10.93 -11.72
CA ALA A 171 -20.48 -9.79 -11.03
C ALA A 171 -21.18 -10.06 -9.68
N ASN A 172 -21.41 -11.29 -9.30
CA ASN A 172 -22.35 -11.62 -8.23
C ASN A 172 -21.73 -12.01 -6.88
N SER A 173 -20.45 -12.34 -6.80
CA SER A 173 -19.89 -12.89 -5.55
C SER A 173 -18.80 -12.06 -4.89
N VAL A 174 -18.09 -11.27 -5.63
CA VAL A 174 -16.88 -10.62 -5.12
C VAL A 174 -17.03 -9.10 -4.94
N THR A 175 -18.02 -8.48 -5.56
CA THR A 175 -18.29 -7.05 -5.40
C THR A 175 -18.60 -6.63 -3.96
N LYS A 176 -19.17 -7.52 -3.16
CA LYS A 176 -19.46 -7.24 -1.74
C LYS A 176 -18.21 -7.20 -0.85
N ASN A 177 -17.07 -7.75 -1.30
CA ASN A 177 -15.91 -7.99 -0.45
C ASN A 177 -14.58 -7.47 -1.01
N MET A 178 -14.61 -6.63 -2.06
CA MET A 178 -13.38 -6.12 -2.71
C MET A 178 -12.49 -5.30 -1.78
N TRP A 179 -13.08 -4.55 -0.90
CA TRP A 179 -12.41 -3.73 0.11
C TRP A 179 -11.67 -4.58 1.15
N VAL A 180 -12.14 -5.80 1.39
CA VAL A 180 -11.49 -6.75 2.29
C VAL A 180 -10.29 -7.41 1.62
N MET A 181 -10.29 -7.55 0.30
CA MET A 181 -9.35 -8.41 -0.41
C MET A 181 -8.03 -7.77 -0.84
N GLY A 182 -7.84 -6.48 -0.56
CA GLY A 182 -6.63 -5.81 -1.01
C GLY A 182 -6.48 -5.82 -2.53
N VAL A 183 -7.54 -5.47 -3.25
CA VAL A 183 -7.53 -5.37 -4.70
C VAL A 183 -7.05 -3.98 -5.11
N GLY A 184 -6.11 -3.90 -6.01
CA GLY A 184 -5.62 -2.59 -6.48
C GLY A 184 -4.40 -2.68 -7.39
N GLY A 185 -3.90 -1.54 -7.79
CA GLY A 185 -2.62 -1.47 -8.51
C GLY A 185 -1.48 -1.94 -7.60
N ILE A 186 -1.37 -1.35 -6.42
CA ILE A 186 -0.37 -1.71 -5.41
C ILE A 186 -1.10 -2.06 -4.11
N SER A 187 -0.86 -3.24 -3.57
CA SER A 187 -1.48 -3.72 -2.34
C SER A 187 -0.42 -4.16 -1.32
N VAL A 188 -0.54 -3.69 -0.08
CA VAL A 188 0.34 -4.02 1.05
C VAL A 188 -0.51 -4.54 2.19
N MET A 189 -0.47 -5.84 2.45
CA MET A 189 -1.47 -6.57 3.22
C MET A 189 -0.87 -7.37 4.38
N PRO A 190 -1.19 -7.03 5.64
CA PRO A 190 -0.95 -7.90 6.79
C PRO A 190 -2.03 -9.00 6.83
N CYS A 191 -1.71 -10.20 6.35
CA CYS A 191 -2.65 -11.29 6.08
C CYS A 191 -3.00 -12.16 7.27
N SER A 192 -2.64 -11.76 8.48
CA SER A 192 -3.09 -12.40 9.71
C SER A 192 -3.23 -11.38 10.84
N ALA A 193 -3.91 -11.77 11.90
CA ALA A 193 -4.15 -10.89 13.06
C ALA A 193 -2.88 -10.39 13.74
N LYS A 194 -1.82 -11.14 13.64
CA LYS A 194 -0.53 -10.86 14.26
C LYS A 194 0.51 -10.33 13.28
N ALA A 195 0.23 -10.41 11.97
CA ALA A 195 1.14 -9.91 10.96
C ALA A 195 1.22 -8.38 11.01
N GLN A 196 2.41 -7.85 10.78
CA GLN A 196 2.66 -6.42 10.74
C GLN A 196 3.60 -6.07 9.59
N ILE A 197 3.31 -4.97 8.92
CA ILE A 197 4.17 -4.39 7.90
C ILE A 197 4.51 -2.97 8.31
N SER A 198 5.79 -2.63 8.37
CA SER A 198 6.26 -1.34 8.84
C SER A 198 7.27 -0.69 7.91
N GLN A 199 7.48 0.62 8.08
CA GLN A 199 8.40 1.40 7.25
C GLN A 199 8.07 1.23 5.76
N VAL A 200 6.81 1.52 5.39
CA VAL A 200 6.31 1.45 4.03
C VAL A 200 6.48 2.80 3.35
N THR A 201 7.14 2.83 2.22
CA THR A 201 7.29 4.03 1.38
C THR A 201 6.75 3.74 -0.01
N ILE A 202 5.70 4.46 -0.40
CA ILE A 202 5.17 4.48 -1.76
C ILE A 202 5.34 5.91 -2.27
N ASN A 203 6.20 6.10 -3.26
CA ASN A 203 6.61 7.43 -3.68
C ASN A 203 6.76 7.55 -5.19
N GLN A 204 6.22 8.63 -5.77
CA GLN A 204 6.30 8.88 -7.21
C GLN A 204 5.74 7.70 -8.02
N VAL A 205 4.59 7.17 -7.60
CA VAL A 205 3.90 6.13 -8.35
C VAL A 205 2.73 6.71 -9.14
N GLU A 206 2.42 6.09 -10.26
CA GLU A 206 1.17 6.29 -10.99
C GLU A 206 0.38 4.99 -10.88
N ALA A 207 -0.86 5.06 -10.39
CA ALA A 207 -1.74 3.89 -10.39
C ALA A 207 -3.10 4.27 -10.96
N SER A 208 -3.47 3.60 -12.04
CA SER A 208 -4.67 3.96 -12.80
C SER A 208 -5.37 2.77 -13.44
N HIS A 209 -6.68 2.94 -13.69
CA HIS A 209 -7.51 1.91 -14.34
C HIS A 209 -7.49 0.57 -13.59
N THR A 210 -7.45 0.63 -12.27
CA THR A 210 -7.49 -0.55 -11.39
C THR A 210 -8.92 -0.81 -10.95
N HIS A 211 -9.26 -2.06 -10.68
CA HIS A 211 -10.63 -2.45 -10.35
C HIS A 211 -11.11 -2.00 -8.97
N TYR A 212 -10.23 -1.55 -8.10
CA TYR A 212 -10.65 -1.02 -6.80
C TYR A 212 -9.82 0.20 -6.42
N ALA A 213 -8.66 0.03 -5.80
CA ALA A 213 -7.81 1.13 -5.35
C ALA A 213 -6.55 1.28 -6.20
N GLY A 214 -6.06 2.50 -6.40
CA GLY A 214 -4.73 2.70 -6.96
C GLY A 214 -3.66 2.12 -6.03
N VAL A 215 -3.71 2.50 -4.73
CA VAL A 215 -2.86 1.97 -3.65
C VAL A 215 -3.76 1.55 -2.50
N GLN A 216 -3.56 0.35 -1.97
CA GLN A 216 -4.22 -0.13 -0.77
C GLN A 216 -3.22 -0.57 0.29
N LEU A 217 -3.34 -0.02 1.50
CA LEU A 217 -2.63 -0.43 2.71
C LEU A 217 -3.62 -1.08 3.68
N GLY A 218 -3.38 -2.34 4.02
CA GLY A 218 -4.27 -3.09 4.90
C GLY A 218 -5.60 -3.47 4.28
N TYR A 219 -6.50 -4.01 5.07
CA TYR A 219 -7.83 -4.45 4.66
C TYR A 219 -8.91 -3.95 5.61
N HIS A 220 -10.07 -3.72 5.05
CA HIS A 220 -11.22 -3.21 5.78
C HIS A 220 -11.89 -4.32 6.63
N GLN A 221 -12.22 -4.05 7.89
CA GLN A 221 -12.60 -5.06 8.87
C GLN A 221 -14.11 -5.19 9.15
N LEU A 222 -14.97 -4.59 8.34
CA LEU A 222 -16.38 -4.41 8.68
C LEU A 222 -17.31 -5.62 8.51
N TYR A 223 -16.85 -6.69 7.89
CA TYR A 223 -17.70 -7.84 7.62
C TYR A 223 -17.19 -9.12 8.28
N PRO A 224 -18.07 -9.91 8.90
CA PRO A 224 -17.69 -11.21 9.42
C PRO A 224 -17.20 -12.13 8.27
N TRP A 225 -16.11 -12.83 8.50
CA TRP A 225 -15.49 -13.73 7.55
C TRP A 225 -16.43 -14.83 7.01
N SER A 226 -17.49 -15.19 7.77
CA SER A 226 -18.50 -16.14 7.34
C SER A 226 -19.17 -15.77 6.01
N ASP A 227 -19.38 -14.48 5.77
CA ASP A 227 -19.99 -14.01 4.52
C ASP A 227 -19.00 -14.04 3.35
N PHE A 228 -17.73 -13.90 3.66
CA PHE A 228 -16.65 -13.95 2.71
C PHE A 228 -16.37 -15.38 2.25
N GLU A 229 -16.21 -16.33 3.17
CA GLU A 229 -15.99 -17.75 2.85
C GLU A 229 -17.14 -18.33 2.04
N ALA A 230 -18.36 -17.99 2.38
CA ALA A 230 -19.54 -18.48 1.65
C ALA A 230 -19.62 -17.94 0.21
N GLY A 231 -19.15 -16.71 -0.04
CA GLY A 231 -19.13 -16.11 -1.37
C GLY A 231 -18.02 -16.65 -2.27
N VAL A 232 -16.83 -16.82 -1.73
CA VAL A 232 -15.64 -17.24 -2.48
C VAL A 232 -15.61 -18.76 -2.71
N ALA A 233 -16.05 -19.54 -1.74
CA ALA A 233 -16.14 -21.00 -1.88
C ALA A 233 -17.21 -21.44 -2.90
N ARG A 234 -18.26 -20.65 -3.10
CA ARG A 234 -19.34 -20.99 -4.06
C ARG A 234 -18.87 -21.02 -5.50
N ASP A 235 -17.90 -20.19 -5.86
CA ASP A 235 -17.47 -20.07 -7.27
C ASP A 235 -16.22 -20.90 -7.59
N GLY A 236 -15.75 -21.75 -6.66
CA GLY A 236 -14.56 -22.58 -6.87
C GLY A 236 -13.26 -21.78 -7.00
N TYR A 237 -13.26 -20.55 -6.56
CA TYR A 237 -12.10 -19.66 -6.62
C TYR A 237 -11.27 -19.78 -5.35
N SER A 238 -9.99 -20.14 -5.47
CA SER A 238 -9.05 -19.97 -4.38
C SER A 238 -8.84 -18.47 -4.17
N VAL A 239 -9.12 -18.01 -2.96
CA VAL A 239 -8.83 -16.64 -2.50
C VAL A 239 -7.32 -16.43 -2.54
N PRO A 240 -6.83 -15.19 -2.73
CA PRO A 240 -5.44 -14.86 -2.43
C PRO A 240 -5.07 -15.45 -1.07
N THR A 241 -3.88 -15.98 -0.96
CA THR A 241 -3.38 -16.71 0.23
C THR A 241 -3.53 -15.97 1.55
N CYS A 242 -3.68 -14.65 1.48
CA CYS A 242 -3.98 -13.75 2.61
C CYS A 242 -5.15 -14.21 3.49
N PHE A 243 -6.07 -14.94 2.97
CA PHE A 243 -7.35 -15.21 3.61
C PHE A 243 -7.62 -16.69 3.92
N ALA A 244 -6.80 -17.60 3.42
CA ALA A 244 -7.07 -19.03 3.53
C ALA A 244 -6.66 -19.65 4.88
N ALA A 245 -5.72 -19.07 5.62
CA ALA A 245 -5.07 -19.73 6.73
C ALA A 245 -5.59 -19.36 8.13
N ASP A 246 -6.12 -18.17 8.33
CA ASP A 246 -6.43 -17.63 9.66
C ASP A 246 -7.86 -17.09 9.83
N ALA A 247 -8.83 -17.67 9.14
CA ALA A 247 -10.23 -17.23 9.08
C ALA A 247 -10.94 -17.26 10.45
N LYS A 248 -10.55 -16.40 11.37
CA LYS A 248 -11.35 -16.10 12.56
C LYS A 248 -11.91 -14.69 12.47
N PRO A 249 -13.21 -14.51 12.76
CA PRO A 249 -13.81 -13.19 12.81
C PRO A 249 -13.04 -12.32 13.81
N TYR A 250 -12.63 -11.14 13.35
CA TYR A 250 -12.00 -10.17 14.23
C TYR A 250 -13.06 -9.43 15.04
N PRO A 251 -12.88 -9.31 16.34
CA PRO A 251 -13.77 -8.45 17.11
C PRO A 251 -13.65 -7.02 16.55
N HIS A 252 -14.79 -6.45 16.21
CA HIS A 252 -14.94 -5.05 15.91
C HIS A 252 -14.25 -4.25 17.02
N VAL A 253 -13.51 -3.17 16.70
CA VAL A 253 -13.32 -2.08 17.70
C VAL A 253 -11.91 -1.63 18.04
N THR A 254 -10.83 -2.19 17.57
CA THR A 254 -9.52 -1.58 17.85
C THR A 254 -8.76 -1.25 16.58
N PRO A 255 -8.25 0.01 16.45
CA PRO A 255 -7.27 0.32 15.41
C PRO A 255 -6.16 -0.71 15.48
N ARG A 256 -5.97 -1.46 14.40
CA ARG A 256 -4.91 -2.47 14.34
C ARG A 256 -3.65 -1.83 13.81
N ASP A 257 -2.57 -2.15 14.45
CA ASP A 257 -1.24 -1.79 13.98
C ASP A 257 -0.73 -2.77 12.90
N GLY A 258 -1.60 -3.21 12.00
CA GLY A 258 -1.22 -4.09 10.89
C GLY A 258 -0.25 -3.41 9.93
N ILE A 259 -0.46 -2.12 9.69
CA ILE A 259 0.48 -1.26 8.97
C ILE A 259 0.98 -0.19 9.92
N LYS A 260 2.31 0.05 9.93
CA LYS A 260 2.94 1.11 10.74
C LYS A 260 3.94 1.94 9.96
N ASN A 261 4.00 3.24 10.29
CA ASN A 261 5.00 4.15 9.71
C ASN A 261 4.99 4.07 8.18
N ALA A 262 3.85 4.39 7.56
CA ALA A 262 3.69 4.38 6.12
C ALA A 262 3.66 5.79 5.53
N VAL A 263 4.26 5.96 4.37
CA VAL A 263 4.21 7.21 3.60
C VAL A 263 3.78 6.89 2.17
N ILE A 264 2.71 7.57 1.70
CA ILE A 264 2.29 7.59 0.30
C ILE A 264 2.45 9.03 -0.19
N ALA A 265 3.38 9.26 -1.11
CA ALA A 265 3.74 10.63 -1.47
C ALA A 265 4.04 10.83 -2.96
N ASN A 266 3.85 12.08 -3.42
CA ASN A 266 4.25 12.56 -4.76
C ASN A 266 3.71 11.68 -5.90
N SER A 267 2.52 11.13 -5.74
CA SER A 267 1.95 10.09 -6.59
C SER A 267 0.69 10.58 -7.31
N SER A 268 0.41 10.01 -8.48
CA SER A 268 -0.79 10.28 -9.27
C SER A 268 -1.66 9.03 -9.29
N LEU A 269 -2.82 9.08 -8.62
CA LEU A 269 -3.70 7.93 -8.43
C LEU A 269 -5.08 8.29 -8.96
N HIS A 270 -5.44 7.72 -10.11
CA HIS A 270 -6.56 8.25 -10.87
C HIS A 270 -7.27 7.20 -11.74
N ASP A 271 -8.50 7.54 -12.13
CA ASP A 271 -9.33 6.71 -13.01
C ASP A 271 -9.49 5.25 -12.50
N ASN A 272 -9.40 5.04 -11.17
CA ASN A 272 -9.63 3.75 -10.54
C ASN A 272 -11.12 3.56 -10.28
N ASP A 273 -11.57 2.32 -10.23
CA ASP A 273 -12.99 2.01 -10.11
C ASP A 273 -13.60 2.46 -8.78
N ALA A 274 -12.82 2.47 -7.70
CA ALA A 274 -13.25 2.98 -6.40
C ALA A 274 -12.40 4.17 -5.95
N MET A 275 -11.23 3.98 -5.37
CA MET A 275 -10.46 5.05 -4.75
C MET A 275 -9.03 5.16 -5.27
N GLY A 276 -8.43 6.34 -5.08
CA GLY A 276 -7.00 6.52 -5.32
C GLY A 276 -6.18 5.79 -4.25
N ILE A 277 -6.47 6.06 -2.97
CA ILE A 277 -5.80 5.47 -1.81
C ILE A 277 -6.81 4.88 -0.84
N GLY A 278 -6.59 3.64 -0.40
CA GLY A 278 -7.26 3.02 0.73
C GLY A 278 -6.26 2.72 1.86
N VAL A 279 -6.58 3.11 3.10
CA VAL A 279 -5.74 2.84 4.28
C VAL A 279 -6.59 2.25 5.38
N PHE A 280 -6.31 1.03 5.79
CA PHE A 280 -7.14 0.28 6.72
C PHE A 280 -6.28 -0.41 7.78
N GLY A 281 -6.71 -0.34 9.06
CA GLY A 281 -5.99 -1.00 10.15
C GLY A 281 -4.54 -0.55 10.29
N ALA A 282 -4.31 0.77 10.23
CA ALA A 282 -2.97 1.34 10.15
C ALA A 282 -2.73 2.42 11.22
N THR A 283 -1.48 2.63 11.56
CA THR A 283 -1.02 3.66 12.50
C THR A 283 0.17 4.42 11.95
N ASP A 284 0.24 5.73 12.22
CA ASP A 284 1.33 6.62 11.79
C ASP A 284 1.50 6.65 10.27
N VAL A 285 0.47 7.09 9.55
CA VAL A 285 0.43 7.16 8.08
C VAL A 285 0.46 8.60 7.60
N VAL A 286 1.28 8.88 6.61
CA VAL A 286 1.35 10.17 5.92
C VAL A 286 0.93 10.01 4.46
N VAL A 287 -0.11 10.73 4.06
CA VAL A 287 -0.59 10.84 2.67
C VAL A 287 -0.32 12.26 2.21
N ARG A 288 0.69 12.48 1.37
CA ARG A 288 1.09 13.85 1.04
C ARG A 288 1.50 14.07 -0.41
N LYS A 289 1.17 15.28 -0.91
CA LYS A 289 1.56 15.72 -2.25
C LYS A 289 1.16 14.74 -3.35
N ASN A 290 -0.04 14.18 -3.23
CA ASN A 290 -0.59 13.30 -4.24
C ASN A 290 -1.66 14.02 -5.07
N ASP A 291 -1.77 13.67 -6.33
CA ASP A 291 -2.90 13.98 -7.20
C ASP A 291 -3.86 12.79 -7.21
N LEU A 292 -5.07 13.01 -6.69
CA LEU A 292 -6.08 11.97 -6.44
C LEU A 292 -7.34 12.32 -7.23
N TYR A 293 -7.50 11.82 -8.43
CA TYR A 293 -8.55 12.36 -9.28
C TYR A 293 -9.28 11.34 -10.15
N ARG A 294 -10.54 11.65 -10.42
CA ARG A 294 -11.45 10.86 -11.26
C ARG A 294 -11.58 9.40 -10.84
N ASN A 295 -11.31 9.09 -9.57
CA ASN A 295 -11.59 7.79 -9.00
C ASN A 295 -13.10 7.61 -8.77
N GLY A 296 -13.56 6.39 -8.53
CA GLY A 296 -14.97 6.08 -8.43
C GLY A 296 -15.65 5.94 -9.79
N SER A 297 -14.90 5.61 -10.84
CA SER A 297 -15.46 5.45 -12.19
C SER A 297 -16.35 4.23 -12.35
N GLY A 298 -16.32 3.33 -11.36
CA GLY A 298 -17.08 2.10 -11.23
C GLY A 298 -17.66 1.52 -12.52
N ARG A 299 -16.93 0.67 -13.19
CA ARG A 299 -17.45 -0.03 -14.38
C ARG A 299 -17.86 -1.44 -14.01
N ASN A 300 -18.93 -1.60 -13.25
CA ASN A 300 -19.51 -2.94 -13.17
C ASN A 300 -20.46 -3.12 -14.36
N PRO A 301 -20.21 -4.04 -15.27
CA PRO A 301 -21.07 -4.28 -16.41
C PRO A 301 -22.45 -4.87 -16.04
N ASN A 302 -22.68 -5.28 -14.77
CA ASN A 302 -23.93 -5.90 -14.34
C ASN A 302 -24.34 -5.47 -12.92
N PRO A 303 -24.99 -4.29 -12.79
CA PRO A 303 -25.52 -3.86 -11.51
C PRO A 303 -26.71 -4.72 -11.08
N THR A 304 -26.54 -5.56 -10.11
CA THR A 304 -27.69 -6.14 -9.40
C THR A 304 -28.18 -5.11 -8.40
N PRO A 305 -29.48 -4.72 -8.39
CA PRO A 305 -30.02 -3.85 -7.35
C PRO A 305 -29.70 -4.44 -5.95
N GLY A 306 -29.03 -3.66 -5.11
CA GLY A 306 -28.58 -4.11 -3.79
C GLY A 306 -27.21 -4.77 -3.73
N SER A 307 -26.47 -4.89 -4.84
CA SER A 307 -25.05 -5.24 -4.79
C SER A 307 -24.26 -4.00 -4.39
N ASN A 308 -23.73 -4.00 -3.19
CA ASN A 308 -22.89 -2.94 -2.65
C ASN A 308 -21.54 -2.93 -3.40
N THR A 309 -21.09 -1.96 -3.93
CA THR A 309 -20.79 -0.56 -3.78
C THR A 309 -19.31 -0.35 -3.86
N MET A 310 -18.87 0.18 -4.98
CA MET A 310 -17.54 0.76 -5.05
C MET A 310 -17.67 2.21 -4.60
N ASN A 311 -17.20 2.50 -3.41
CA ASN A 311 -17.21 3.83 -2.86
C ASN A 311 -16.10 4.64 -3.50
N GLY A 312 -16.44 5.72 -4.19
CA GLY A 312 -15.47 6.56 -4.86
C GLY A 312 -14.86 7.58 -3.90
N ALA A 313 -13.54 7.63 -3.84
CA ALA A 313 -12.83 8.67 -3.08
C ALA A 313 -11.45 8.96 -3.68
N GLY A 314 -10.95 10.16 -3.42
CA GLY A 314 -9.53 10.43 -3.64
C GLY A 314 -8.68 9.58 -2.70
N ALA A 315 -8.92 9.71 -1.39
CA ALA A 315 -8.35 8.82 -0.38
C ALA A 315 -9.38 8.53 0.71
N TRP A 316 -9.39 7.29 1.19
CA TRP A 316 -10.25 6.81 2.25
C TRP A 316 -9.44 6.04 3.29
N TRP A 317 -9.66 6.33 4.58
CA TRP A 317 -9.07 5.56 5.67
C TRP A 317 -10.07 5.24 6.77
N ASP A 318 -9.98 4.04 7.30
CA ASP A 318 -10.87 3.49 8.33
C ASP A 318 -10.06 2.63 9.32
N THR A 319 -10.47 2.63 10.58
CA THR A 319 -9.82 1.87 11.65
C THR A 319 -8.33 2.21 11.76
N THR A 320 -8.04 3.51 11.77
CA THR A 320 -6.66 4.03 11.73
C THR A 320 -6.35 4.95 12.92
N ARG A 321 -5.06 5.19 13.15
CA ARG A 321 -4.58 6.17 14.14
C ARG A 321 -3.47 7.01 13.55
N ASN A 322 -3.46 8.31 13.87
CA ASN A 322 -2.42 9.25 13.47
C ASN A 322 -2.22 9.30 11.95
N VAL A 323 -3.29 9.50 11.19
CA VAL A 323 -3.19 9.73 9.74
C VAL A 323 -3.02 11.23 9.50
N THR A 324 -1.97 11.61 8.76
CA THR A 324 -1.80 12.99 8.28
C THR A 324 -1.97 13.02 6.76
N ALA A 325 -3.02 13.70 6.30
CA ALA A 325 -3.25 13.97 4.88
C ALA A 325 -2.93 15.45 4.58
N GLU A 326 -1.88 15.70 3.82
CA GLU A 326 -1.41 17.06 3.60
C GLU A 326 -0.88 17.32 2.18
N TRP A 327 -1.12 18.54 1.70
CA TRP A 327 -0.64 19.00 0.39
C TRP A 327 -1.13 18.12 -0.77
N ASN A 328 -2.25 17.41 -0.60
CA ASN A 328 -2.85 16.64 -1.68
C ASN A 328 -3.77 17.53 -2.51
N ASN A 329 -3.90 17.20 -3.77
CA ASN A 329 -4.87 17.73 -4.70
C ASN A 329 -5.87 16.62 -5.03
N ALA A 330 -7.11 16.72 -4.55
CA ALA A 330 -8.13 15.68 -4.78
C ALA A 330 -9.35 16.28 -5.49
N TRP A 331 -9.61 15.81 -6.72
CA TRP A 331 -10.62 16.42 -7.57
C TRP A 331 -11.29 15.45 -8.56
N GLY A 332 -12.54 15.78 -8.90
CA GLY A 332 -13.28 15.03 -9.88
C GLY A 332 -13.55 13.58 -9.51
N ASN A 333 -13.42 13.22 -8.21
CA ASN A 333 -13.75 11.88 -7.74
C ASN A 333 -15.26 11.70 -7.76
N ARG A 334 -15.71 10.51 -8.17
CA ARG A 334 -17.10 10.19 -8.48
C ARG A 334 -17.70 9.30 -7.41
N GLU A 335 -19.01 9.25 -7.41
CA GLU A 335 -19.82 8.54 -6.42
C GLU A 335 -19.59 7.03 -6.38
N GLY A 336 -18.97 6.49 -7.40
CA GLY A 336 -18.99 5.06 -7.58
C GLY A 336 -20.41 4.58 -7.90
N TRP A 337 -20.73 3.37 -7.46
CA TRP A 337 -21.99 2.71 -7.82
C TRP A 337 -23.17 3.01 -6.90
N THR A 338 -22.92 3.47 -5.69
CA THR A 338 -23.96 3.66 -4.68
C THR A 338 -24.60 5.01 -4.66
N GLY A 339 -23.99 5.97 -5.30
CA GLY A 339 -24.49 7.33 -5.28
C GLY A 339 -24.31 8.09 -3.95
N ASN A 340 -23.47 7.59 -3.04
CA ASN A 340 -23.30 8.24 -1.73
C ASN A 340 -21.90 8.76 -1.45
N ASP A 341 -20.91 8.33 -2.22
CA ASP A 341 -19.50 8.73 -2.07
C ASP A 341 -19.08 9.70 -3.18
N GLY A 342 -17.83 9.74 -3.53
CA GLY A 342 -17.28 10.74 -4.44
C GLY A 342 -16.60 11.85 -3.68
N THR A 343 -15.95 11.49 -2.59
CA THR A 343 -15.31 12.39 -1.65
C THR A 343 -13.85 12.64 -2.02
N GLY A 344 -13.36 13.84 -1.76
CA GLY A 344 -11.93 14.13 -1.92
C GLY A 344 -11.09 13.35 -0.92
N LEU A 345 -11.31 13.57 0.37
CA LEU A 345 -10.65 12.87 1.48
C LEU A 345 -11.69 12.40 2.48
N ASP A 346 -11.65 11.12 2.84
CA ASP A 346 -12.62 10.48 3.71
C ASP A 346 -11.96 9.83 4.94
N ALA A 347 -12.26 10.38 6.13
CA ALA A 347 -11.86 9.86 7.42
C ALA A 347 -13.05 9.12 8.03
N ASP A 348 -13.10 7.81 7.86
CA ASP A 348 -14.24 7.01 8.24
C ASP A 348 -14.05 6.38 9.65
N ARG A 349 -14.89 5.48 10.00
CA ARG A 349 -15.12 4.84 11.31
C ARG A 349 -13.84 4.45 12.05
N ASN A 350 -13.87 4.55 13.38
CA ASN A 350 -12.76 4.16 14.26
C ASN A 350 -11.41 4.82 13.93
N THR A 351 -11.45 5.95 13.24
CA THR A 351 -10.26 6.72 12.88
C THR A 351 -9.96 7.73 13.96
N VAL A 352 -8.79 7.64 14.57
CA VAL A 352 -8.41 8.46 15.72
C VAL A 352 -7.22 9.35 15.38
N ASN A 353 -7.31 10.63 15.75
CA ASN A 353 -6.24 11.60 15.59
C ASN A 353 -5.80 11.79 14.14
N SER A 354 -6.74 11.98 13.22
CA SER A 354 -6.45 12.37 11.85
C SER A 354 -6.17 13.87 11.75
N VAL A 355 -5.21 14.24 10.89
CA VAL A 355 -4.92 15.63 10.54
C VAL A 355 -5.08 15.80 9.02
N ILE A 356 -6.04 16.64 8.61
CA ILE A 356 -6.30 16.96 7.20
C ILE A 356 -5.94 18.43 7.01
N GLN A 357 -4.79 18.71 6.39
CA GLN A 357 -4.28 20.07 6.31
C GLN A 357 -3.62 20.42 4.98
N ASN A 358 -3.71 21.69 4.59
CA ASN A 358 -3.03 22.24 3.43
C ASN A 358 -3.36 21.51 2.11
N ASN A 359 -4.55 20.92 1.99
CA ASN A 359 -4.99 20.24 0.78
C ASN A 359 -5.80 21.18 -0.12
N TYR A 360 -5.86 20.87 -1.39
CA TYR A 360 -6.79 21.44 -2.34
C TYR A 360 -7.80 20.36 -2.78
N LEU A 361 -9.05 20.52 -2.37
CA LEU A 361 -10.11 19.51 -2.53
C LEU A 361 -11.26 20.15 -3.30
N HIS A 362 -11.41 19.79 -4.57
CA HIS A 362 -12.34 20.51 -5.41
C HIS A 362 -13.03 19.64 -6.46
N ASP A 363 -14.21 20.10 -6.88
CA ASP A 363 -14.99 19.48 -7.96
C ASP A 363 -15.25 17.97 -7.78
N ASN A 364 -15.23 17.47 -6.52
CA ASN A 364 -15.62 16.10 -6.23
C ASN A 364 -17.15 15.97 -6.27
N ALA A 365 -17.64 14.79 -6.61
CA ALA A 365 -19.08 14.55 -6.78
C ALA A 365 -19.88 14.83 -5.52
N ASN A 366 -19.34 14.51 -4.36
CA ASN A 366 -19.96 14.74 -3.07
C ASN A 366 -19.13 15.70 -2.20
N TYR A 367 -18.43 15.27 -1.18
CA TYR A 367 -17.72 16.13 -0.25
C TYR A 367 -16.27 16.39 -0.63
N GLY A 368 -15.73 17.55 -0.28
CA GLY A 368 -14.29 17.76 -0.28
C GLY A 368 -13.63 16.94 0.84
N VAL A 369 -14.22 17.00 2.04
CA VAL A 369 -13.81 16.19 3.20
C VAL A 369 -15.04 15.55 3.82
N SER A 370 -14.96 14.28 4.16
CA SER A 370 -15.90 13.63 5.07
C SER A 370 -15.19 13.11 6.33
N VAL A 371 -15.86 13.22 7.47
CA VAL A 371 -15.47 12.61 8.74
C VAL A 371 -16.67 11.86 9.28
N ILE A 372 -16.58 10.54 9.29
CA ILE A 372 -17.66 9.68 9.72
C ILE A 372 -17.26 8.97 11.01
N SER A 373 -18.04 9.17 12.06
CA SER A 373 -17.83 8.52 13.35
C SER A 373 -18.85 7.42 13.58
N ALA A 374 -18.38 6.20 13.82
CA ALA A 374 -19.21 5.17 14.42
C ALA A 374 -18.99 5.19 15.93
N GLN A 375 -20.09 5.22 16.71
CA GLN A 375 -20.03 5.22 18.18
C GLN A 375 -19.15 6.35 18.77
N ASN A 376 -19.09 7.51 18.14
CA ASN A 376 -18.31 8.68 18.57
C ASN A 376 -16.78 8.41 18.77
N LYS A 377 -16.20 7.50 18.00
CA LYS A 377 -14.78 7.12 18.13
C LYS A 377 -13.87 7.76 17.09
N ALA A 378 -14.39 8.44 16.07
CA ALA A 378 -13.54 9.15 15.12
C ALA A 378 -13.14 10.52 15.65
N SER A 379 -11.91 10.95 15.36
CA SER A 379 -11.45 12.30 15.62
C SER A 379 -10.55 12.80 14.49
N ALA A 380 -10.82 14.01 14.04
CA ALA A 380 -10.04 14.65 12.99
C ALA A 380 -9.85 16.15 13.26
N THR A 381 -8.67 16.67 12.87
CA THR A 381 -8.38 18.08 12.79
C THR A 381 -8.34 18.49 11.34
N ILE A 382 -9.24 19.37 10.91
CA ILE A 382 -9.31 19.91 9.55
C ILE A 382 -8.85 21.35 9.59
N ARG A 383 -7.75 21.71 8.90
CA ARG A 383 -7.24 23.07 8.91
C ARG A 383 -6.49 23.43 7.62
N ASN A 384 -6.51 24.72 7.28
CA ASN A 384 -5.72 25.29 6.18
C ASN A 384 -5.95 24.59 4.82
N ASN A 385 -7.12 24.02 4.58
CA ASN A 385 -7.47 23.44 3.29
C ASN A 385 -8.19 24.46 2.42
N VAL A 386 -8.04 24.36 1.12
CA VAL A 386 -8.93 24.99 0.16
C VAL A 386 -9.91 23.92 -0.31
N ILE A 387 -11.20 24.11 -0.01
CA ILE A 387 -12.28 23.16 -0.31
C ILE A 387 -13.33 23.94 -1.10
N ALA A 388 -13.56 23.58 -2.36
CA ALA A 388 -14.40 24.39 -3.23
C ALA A 388 -15.06 23.60 -4.36
N GLY A 389 -16.32 23.88 -4.62
CA GLY A 389 -17.03 23.33 -5.79
C GLY A 389 -17.36 21.85 -5.71
N ASN A 390 -17.31 21.27 -4.53
CA ASN A 390 -17.72 19.89 -4.28
C ASN A 390 -19.26 19.77 -4.20
N GLY A 391 -19.79 18.56 -4.22
CA GLY A 391 -21.20 18.28 -3.99
C GLY A 391 -22.14 18.50 -5.18
N ARG A 392 -21.62 18.69 -6.36
CA ARG A 392 -22.42 19.03 -7.55
C ARG A 392 -23.32 17.90 -8.02
N ALA A 393 -22.97 16.65 -7.76
CA ALA A 393 -23.77 15.51 -8.21
C ALA A 393 -25.11 15.39 -7.45
N PHE A 394 -25.17 15.88 -6.21
CA PHE A 394 -26.33 15.78 -5.33
C PHE A 394 -27.05 17.11 -5.10
N GLY A 395 -26.73 18.12 -5.90
CA GLY A 395 -27.46 19.40 -5.93
C GLY A 395 -27.20 20.35 -4.77
N SER A 396 -26.60 19.92 -3.65
CA SER A 396 -26.27 20.80 -2.51
C SER A 396 -25.51 20.08 -1.37
N ALA A 397 -24.67 19.09 -1.65
CA ALA A 397 -23.86 18.49 -0.58
C ALA A 397 -22.89 19.52 -0.01
N PRO A 398 -22.65 19.53 1.31
CA PRO A 398 -21.73 20.49 1.93
C PRO A 398 -20.30 20.19 1.53
N GLU A 399 -19.45 21.21 1.53
CA GLU A 399 -18.03 21.07 1.27
C GLU A 399 -17.32 20.15 2.28
N VAL A 400 -17.77 20.18 3.53
CA VAL A 400 -17.27 19.35 4.62
C VAL A 400 -18.46 18.67 5.29
N MET A 401 -18.41 17.35 5.42
CA MET A 401 -19.40 16.56 6.12
C MET A 401 -18.79 15.98 7.40
N VAL A 402 -19.49 16.12 8.51
CA VAL A 402 -19.19 15.44 9.76
C VAL A 402 -20.46 14.74 10.22
N SER A 403 -20.41 13.45 10.34
CA SER A 403 -21.56 12.65 10.78
C SER A 403 -21.17 11.60 11.80
N SER A 404 -22.13 11.20 12.61
CA SER A 404 -22.03 10.03 13.48
C SER A 404 -23.25 9.15 13.28
N TYR A 405 -23.03 7.85 13.32
CA TYR A 405 -24.13 6.89 13.35
C TYR A 405 -23.85 5.80 14.37
N ASP A 406 -24.93 5.21 14.86
CA ASP A 406 -24.87 4.01 15.68
C ASP A 406 -24.98 2.81 14.72
N ASP A 407 -23.95 2.01 14.63
CA ASP A 407 -23.92 0.81 13.79
C ASP A 407 -24.60 -0.40 14.45
N GLY A 408 -25.23 -0.19 15.60
CA GLY A 408 -25.95 -1.25 16.34
C GLY A 408 -25.03 -2.32 16.93
N SER A 409 -23.73 -2.10 16.97
CA SER A 409 -22.73 -3.03 17.53
C SER A 409 -22.40 -2.72 18.99
N GLY A 410 -23.42 -2.32 19.79
CA GLY A 410 -23.33 -2.04 21.22
C GLY A 410 -23.41 -3.30 22.09
#